data_d26e12ba80ca7578f9d0d63096cce32d
#
_entry.id   d26e12ba80ca7578f9d0d63096cce32d
#
_cell.length_a   1.000
_cell.length_b   1.000
_cell.length_c   1.000
_cell.angle_alpha   90.00
_cell.angle_beta   90.00
_cell.angle_gamma   90.00
#
_symmetry.space_group_name_H-M   'P 1'
#
loop_
_entity.id
_entity.type
_entity.pdbx_description
1 polymer ?
#
loop_
_entity_poly.entity_id
_entity_poly.type
_entity_poly.pdbx_seq_one_letter_code
_entity_poly.pdbx_strand_id
1 'polypeptide(L)'
;ERNGKVYIIAGDDDKKDQSYFLWRLGQELLKRCIFPLGTYTKQQVREYLRDKGYTVKAEEGESMEVCFIKGDYRDFLREHSPEIDREVGPGWFVNSEGVKLGEHKGFPYYTIGQRKGLEIALGKPAYVLKINPQKNTVMLGDAEQLKTGYMLAEHENLVDEGEFFESKELTVRIRYRSKPIPCDVKRLEDGRLLVHFQTAASAIAPG
;
A
#
# COMPACT_ATOMS: atom_id res chain seq x y z
N GLU A 1 12.58 -8.66 21.46
CA GLU A 1 12.44 -10.11 21.52
C GLU A 1 11.52 -10.49 22.68
N ARG A 2 10.59 -11.42 22.45
CA ARG A 2 9.67 -11.94 23.47
C ARG A 2 9.46 -13.44 23.20
N ASN A 3 9.59 -14.27 24.23
CA ASN A 3 9.43 -15.73 24.13
C ASN A 3 10.26 -16.38 23.01
N GLY A 4 11.50 -15.90 22.79
CA GLY A 4 12.40 -16.41 21.75
C GLY A 4 12.04 -16.01 20.31
N LYS A 5 11.01 -15.16 20.15
CA LYS A 5 10.57 -14.61 18.85
C LYS A 5 10.90 -13.13 18.76
N VAL A 6 11.29 -12.69 17.57
CA VAL A 6 11.61 -11.29 17.27
C VAL A 6 10.41 -10.63 16.61
N TYR A 7 10.01 -9.49 17.15
CA TYR A 7 8.90 -8.67 16.65
C TYR A 7 9.40 -7.38 16.06
N ILE A 8 8.75 -6.89 15.02
CA ILE A 8 8.96 -5.55 14.49
C ILE A 8 8.10 -4.60 15.32
N ILE A 9 8.72 -3.55 15.86
CA ILE A 9 8.03 -2.48 16.58
C ILE A 9 8.04 -1.25 15.67
N ALA A 10 6.91 -0.53 15.63
CA ALA A 10 6.84 0.75 14.92
C ALA A 10 7.89 1.74 15.46
N GLY A 11 8.45 2.56 14.59
CA GLY A 11 9.38 3.61 15.00
C GLY A 11 8.70 4.74 15.76
N ASP A 12 9.45 5.48 16.57
CA ASP A 12 8.94 6.61 17.37
C ASP A 12 8.46 7.80 16.50
N ASP A 13 8.91 7.88 15.25
CA ASP A 13 8.42 8.86 14.28
C ASP A 13 7.31 8.25 13.41
N ASP A 14 6.06 8.39 13.84
CA ASP A 14 4.88 7.88 13.12
C ASP A 14 4.81 8.32 11.65
N LYS A 15 5.38 9.48 11.31
CA LYS A 15 5.36 10.02 9.94
C LYS A 15 6.42 9.38 9.06
N LYS A 16 7.46 8.79 9.66
CA LYS A 16 8.62 8.21 8.99
C LYS A 16 8.78 6.73 9.26
N ASP A 17 7.90 6.13 10.06
CA ASP A 17 7.90 4.69 10.30
C ASP A 17 7.74 3.91 8.98
N GLN A 18 8.67 3.00 8.72
CA GLN A 18 8.70 2.14 7.54
C GLN A 18 8.48 0.66 7.88
N SER A 19 8.07 0.34 9.10
CA SER A 19 7.80 -1.03 9.54
C SER A 19 6.78 -1.75 8.66
N TYR A 20 5.86 -1.01 8.05
CA TYR A 20 4.89 -1.51 7.07
C TYR A 20 5.51 -2.35 5.94
N PHE A 21 6.71 -2.00 5.48
CA PHE A 21 7.38 -2.71 4.37
C PHE A 21 8.14 -3.96 4.81
N LEU A 22 8.27 -4.18 6.12
CA LEU A 22 9.09 -5.26 6.69
C LEU A 22 8.29 -6.54 6.97
N TRP A 23 7.01 -6.57 6.67
CA TRP A 23 6.09 -7.67 7.00
C TRP A 23 6.50 -9.04 6.45
N ARG A 24 7.28 -9.08 5.36
CA ARG A 24 7.76 -10.34 4.75
C ARG A 24 9.03 -10.89 5.39
N LEU A 25 9.65 -10.20 6.34
CA LEU A 25 10.87 -10.68 6.99
C LEU A 25 10.55 -11.80 7.97
N GLY A 26 11.08 -12.99 7.70
CA GLY A 26 11.00 -14.13 8.60
C GLY A 26 11.96 -13.99 9.79
N GLN A 27 11.78 -14.84 10.81
CA GLN A 27 12.52 -14.81 12.08
C GLN A 27 14.05 -14.83 11.89
N GLU A 28 14.57 -15.64 10.98
CA GLU A 28 16.01 -15.76 10.74
C GLU A 28 16.63 -14.46 10.19
N LEU A 29 15.89 -13.71 9.39
CA LEU A 29 16.33 -12.41 8.90
C LEU A 29 16.18 -11.35 9.99
N LEU A 30 15.05 -11.33 10.70
CA LEU A 30 14.79 -10.35 11.77
C LEU A 30 15.85 -10.40 12.88
N LYS A 31 16.31 -11.58 13.31
CA LYS A 31 17.38 -11.74 14.29
C LYS A 31 18.70 -11.08 13.87
N ARG A 32 18.90 -10.83 12.59
CA ARG A 32 20.11 -10.24 12.01
C ARG A 32 19.92 -8.77 11.62
N CYS A 33 18.70 -8.24 11.70
CA CYS A 33 18.40 -6.85 11.37
C CYS A 33 18.73 -5.92 12.54
N ILE A 34 19.28 -4.76 12.21
CA ILE A 34 19.50 -3.66 13.15
C ILE A 34 18.83 -2.42 12.55
N PHE A 35 17.96 -1.78 13.32
CA PHE A 35 17.24 -0.56 12.94
C PHE A 35 17.69 0.61 13.83
N PRO A 36 18.86 1.23 13.58
CA PRO A 36 19.48 2.19 14.49
C PRO A 36 18.70 3.50 14.64
N LEU A 37 17.78 3.80 13.74
CA LEU A 37 16.98 5.03 13.75
C LEU A 37 15.57 4.83 14.32
N GLY A 38 15.23 3.64 14.81
CA GLY A 38 13.88 3.32 15.28
C GLY A 38 13.38 4.21 16.43
N THR A 39 14.29 4.71 17.27
CA THR A 39 13.99 5.57 18.42
C THR A 39 14.27 7.06 18.17
N TYR A 40 14.50 7.45 16.93
CA TYR A 40 14.80 8.83 16.57
C TYR A 40 13.73 9.40 15.65
N THR A 41 13.33 10.63 15.92
CA THR A 41 12.57 11.42 14.95
C THR A 41 13.49 11.93 13.83
N LYS A 42 12.94 12.18 12.65
CA LYS A 42 13.71 12.75 11.55
C LYS A 42 14.37 14.08 11.92
N GLN A 43 13.73 14.88 12.78
CA GLN A 43 14.30 16.12 13.26
C GLN A 43 15.56 15.88 14.09
N GLN A 44 15.55 14.93 15.02
CA GLN A 44 16.71 14.56 15.83
C GLN A 44 17.87 14.06 14.96
N VAL A 45 17.56 13.26 13.94
CA VAL A 45 18.57 12.78 12.98
C VAL A 45 19.20 13.96 12.22
N ARG A 46 18.42 14.95 11.79
CA ARG A 46 18.93 16.16 11.13
C ARG A 46 19.80 17.01 12.05
N GLU A 47 19.40 17.18 13.29
CA GLU A 47 20.19 17.89 14.31
C GLU A 47 21.53 17.20 14.54
N TYR A 48 21.50 15.89 14.75
CA TYR A 48 22.73 15.08 14.87
C TYR A 48 23.67 15.24 13.66
N LEU A 49 23.13 15.23 12.43
CA LEU A 49 23.94 15.44 11.22
C LEU A 49 24.58 16.84 11.18
N ARG A 50 23.87 17.89 11.58
CA ARG A 50 24.42 19.24 11.65
C ARG A 50 25.57 19.32 12.68
N ASP A 51 25.36 18.74 13.85
CA ASP A 51 26.37 18.71 14.91
C ASP A 51 27.65 17.97 14.49
N LYS A 52 27.51 16.99 13.60
CA LYS A 52 28.63 16.25 12.99
C LYS A 52 29.20 16.91 11.73
N GLY A 53 28.73 18.09 11.34
CA GLY A 53 29.20 18.82 10.16
C GLY A 53 28.63 18.39 8.82
N TYR A 54 27.64 17.48 8.79
CA TYR A 54 26.97 17.02 7.58
C TYR A 54 25.77 17.89 7.19
N THR A 55 25.96 19.22 7.11
CA THR A 55 24.89 20.20 6.91
C THR A 55 24.10 19.97 5.61
N VAL A 56 24.77 19.69 4.51
CA VAL A 56 24.11 19.42 3.21
C VAL A 56 23.12 18.24 3.32
N LYS A 57 23.53 17.15 3.97
CA LYS A 57 22.66 15.98 4.19
C LYS A 57 21.52 16.28 5.17
N ALA A 58 21.77 17.11 6.19
CA ALA A 58 20.76 17.52 7.14
C ALA A 58 19.62 18.35 6.48
N GLU A 59 19.95 19.10 5.44
CA GLU A 59 19.03 20.01 4.74
C GLU A 59 18.44 19.42 3.46
N GLU A 60 18.90 18.23 3.05
CA GLU A 60 18.40 17.52 1.88
C GLU A 60 16.89 17.31 1.97
N GLY A 61 16.18 17.67 0.88
CA GLY A 61 14.72 17.51 0.78
C GLY A 61 14.29 16.04 0.89
N GLU A 62 13.01 15.85 1.12
CA GLU A 62 12.43 14.52 1.14
C GLU A 62 12.13 14.05 -0.28
N SER A 63 12.51 12.83 -0.60
CA SER A 63 11.96 12.13 -1.77
C SER A 63 10.47 11.87 -1.50
N MET A 64 9.60 12.49 -2.27
CA MET A 64 8.14 12.34 -2.12
C MET A 64 7.62 11.07 -2.79
N GLU A 65 8.45 10.42 -3.60
CA GLU A 65 8.12 9.25 -4.42
C GLU A 65 9.09 8.09 -4.16
N VAL A 66 8.92 6.99 -4.88
CA VAL A 66 9.84 5.85 -4.81
C VAL A 66 11.25 6.31 -5.21
N CYS A 67 12.24 6.03 -4.38
CA CYS A 67 13.59 6.63 -4.42
C CYS A 67 14.31 6.56 -5.78
N PHE A 68 13.91 5.65 -6.66
CA PHE A 68 14.51 5.43 -7.97
C PHE A 68 13.63 5.91 -9.13
N ILE A 69 12.42 6.44 -8.88
CA ILE A 69 11.53 7.00 -9.90
C ILE A 69 11.64 8.51 -9.85
N LYS A 70 12.17 9.13 -10.92
CA LYS A 70 12.19 10.57 -11.11
C LYS A 70 11.02 10.96 -12.01
N GLY A 71 10.01 11.64 -11.46
CA GLY A 71 8.84 12.07 -12.21
C GLY A 71 7.67 11.10 -12.17
N ASP A 72 6.84 11.04 -13.21
CA ASP A 72 5.65 10.18 -13.26
C ASP A 72 6.06 8.70 -13.40
N TYR A 73 5.52 7.85 -12.51
CA TYR A 73 5.76 6.39 -12.55
C TYR A 73 5.35 5.75 -13.89
N ARG A 74 4.45 6.38 -14.63
CA ARG A 74 4.01 5.92 -15.96
C ARG A 74 5.13 6.02 -16.98
N ASP A 75 5.95 7.07 -16.90
CA ASP A 75 7.12 7.22 -17.77
C ASP A 75 8.17 6.17 -17.42
N PHE A 76 8.38 5.92 -16.12
CA PHE A 76 9.22 4.82 -15.65
C PHE A 76 8.74 3.46 -16.16
N LEU A 77 7.42 3.18 -16.12
CA LEU A 77 6.87 1.95 -16.67
C LEU A 77 7.13 1.81 -18.16
N ARG A 78 6.95 2.87 -18.96
CA ARG A 78 7.23 2.85 -20.41
C ARG A 78 8.69 2.61 -20.72
N GLU A 79 9.58 3.21 -19.94
CA GLU A 79 11.04 3.06 -20.12
C GLU A 79 11.51 1.64 -19.79
N HIS A 80 10.97 1.03 -18.72
CA HIS A 80 11.43 -0.28 -18.22
C HIS A 80 10.62 -1.47 -18.73
N SER A 81 9.46 -1.22 -19.31
CA SER A 81 8.57 -2.24 -19.88
C SER A 81 7.88 -1.67 -21.11
N PRO A 82 8.63 -1.35 -22.18
CA PRO A 82 8.08 -0.74 -23.39
C PRO A 82 7.08 -1.65 -24.13
N GLU A 83 7.08 -2.93 -23.81
CA GLU A 83 6.12 -3.91 -24.30
C GLU A 83 4.70 -3.69 -23.75
N ILE A 84 4.52 -3.03 -22.60
CA ILE A 84 3.20 -2.81 -21.99
C ILE A 84 2.24 -2.12 -22.98
N ASP A 85 2.69 -1.04 -23.60
CA ASP A 85 1.83 -0.29 -24.53
C ASP A 85 1.49 -1.11 -25.80
N ARG A 86 2.37 -2.04 -26.20
CA ARG A 86 2.17 -2.90 -27.37
C ARG A 86 1.30 -4.10 -27.07
N GLU A 87 1.49 -4.75 -25.89
CA GLU A 87 0.81 -5.97 -25.50
C GLU A 87 -0.57 -5.70 -24.92
N VAL A 88 -0.72 -4.61 -24.16
CA VAL A 88 -1.98 -4.25 -23.51
C VAL A 88 -2.79 -3.26 -24.34
N GLY A 89 -2.14 -2.17 -24.79
CA GLY A 89 -2.77 -1.10 -25.56
C GLY A 89 -3.93 -0.39 -24.85
N PRO A 90 -4.67 0.48 -25.57
CA PRO A 90 -5.84 1.17 -25.04
C PRO A 90 -6.97 0.22 -24.64
N GLY A 91 -7.72 0.59 -23.61
CA GLY A 91 -8.89 -0.15 -23.13
C GLY A 91 -10.04 0.78 -22.76
N TRP A 92 -11.04 0.26 -22.03
CA TRP A 92 -12.26 1.00 -21.76
C TRP A 92 -12.46 1.28 -20.29
N PHE A 93 -12.73 2.53 -19.95
CA PHE A 93 -13.45 2.85 -18.73
C PHE A 93 -14.89 2.38 -18.84
N VAL A 94 -15.37 1.71 -17.80
CA VAL A 94 -16.75 1.21 -17.73
C VAL A 94 -17.40 1.60 -16.40
N ASN A 95 -18.74 1.68 -16.37
CA ASN A 95 -19.47 1.77 -15.11
C ASN A 95 -19.77 0.38 -14.52
N SER A 96 -20.50 0.33 -13.39
CA SER A 96 -20.89 -0.92 -12.72
C SER A 96 -21.77 -1.84 -13.57
N GLU A 97 -22.46 -1.30 -14.56
CA GLU A 97 -23.32 -2.03 -15.51
C GLU A 97 -22.54 -2.52 -16.75
N GLY A 98 -21.25 -2.18 -16.85
CA GLY A 98 -20.39 -2.52 -17.99
C GLY A 98 -20.55 -1.57 -19.19
N VAL A 99 -21.27 -0.46 -19.04
CA VAL A 99 -21.40 0.56 -20.09
C VAL A 99 -20.07 1.29 -20.25
N LYS A 100 -19.62 1.44 -21.48
CA LYS A 100 -18.38 2.16 -21.83
C LYS A 100 -18.55 3.66 -21.58
N LEU A 101 -17.60 4.25 -20.84
CA LEU A 101 -17.60 5.67 -20.48
C LEU A 101 -16.59 6.46 -21.34
N GLY A 102 -15.51 5.81 -21.78
CA GLY A 102 -14.43 6.40 -22.56
C GLY A 102 -13.26 5.47 -22.64
N GLU A 103 -12.25 5.81 -23.44
CA GLU A 103 -11.02 5.03 -23.59
C GLU A 103 -9.99 5.40 -22.52
N HIS A 104 -9.11 4.45 -22.21
CA HIS A 104 -7.94 4.64 -21.36
C HIS A 104 -6.67 4.06 -21.99
N LYS A 105 -5.51 4.48 -21.52
CA LYS A 105 -4.17 4.15 -22.09
C LYS A 105 -3.71 2.70 -21.83
N GLY A 106 -4.49 1.89 -21.12
CA GLY A 106 -4.13 0.54 -20.70
C GLY A 106 -4.30 0.37 -19.19
N PHE A 107 -4.83 -0.78 -18.74
CA PHE A 107 -5.13 -1.02 -17.33
C PHE A 107 -3.91 -0.89 -16.38
N PRO A 108 -2.64 -1.16 -16.77
CA PRO A 108 -1.48 -1.06 -15.87
C PRO A 108 -1.23 0.36 -15.35
N TYR A 109 -1.76 1.38 -16.03
CA TYR A 109 -1.61 2.78 -15.64
C TYR A 109 -2.61 3.25 -14.59
N TYR A 110 -3.40 2.34 -14.02
CA TYR A 110 -4.45 2.68 -13.05
C TYR A 110 -4.34 1.86 -11.78
N THR A 111 -4.81 2.44 -10.68
CA THR A 111 -4.79 1.80 -9.35
C THR A 111 -6.14 1.94 -8.69
N ILE A 112 -6.62 0.93 -7.98
CA ILE A 112 -7.88 1.00 -7.23
C ILE A 112 -7.86 2.19 -6.25
N GLY A 113 -8.93 2.97 -6.26
CA GLY A 113 -9.07 4.21 -5.49
C GLY A 113 -8.45 5.44 -6.16
N GLN A 114 -7.83 5.32 -7.33
CA GLN A 114 -7.31 6.48 -8.07
C GLN A 114 -8.46 7.38 -8.51
N ARG A 115 -8.29 8.70 -8.26
CA ARG A 115 -9.21 9.76 -8.69
C ARG A 115 -8.59 10.69 -9.74
N LYS A 116 -7.30 11.03 -9.55
CA LYS A 116 -6.60 11.98 -10.42
C LYS A 116 -5.97 11.27 -11.62
N GLY A 117 -5.80 11.99 -12.73
CA GLY A 117 -5.14 11.48 -13.93
C GLY A 117 -5.93 10.38 -14.66
N LEU A 118 -7.27 10.36 -14.52
CA LEU A 118 -8.12 9.47 -15.32
C LEU A 118 -8.33 9.99 -16.73
N GLU A 119 -8.11 11.30 -16.96
CA GLU A 119 -8.26 11.96 -18.27
C GLU A 119 -9.63 11.74 -18.92
N ILE A 120 -10.68 11.62 -18.13
CA ILE A 120 -12.08 11.47 -18.57
C ILE A 120 -12.96 12.49 -17.85
N ALA A 121 -13.87 13.12 -18.59
CA ALA A 121 -14.81 14.10 -18.08
C ALA A 121 -16.19 13.43 -17.87
N LEU A 122 -16.56 13.17 -16.62
CA LEU A 122 -17.84 12.55 -16.25
C LEU A 122 -18.80 13.52 -15.56
N GLY A 123 -18.45 14.82 -15.47
CA GLY A 123 -19.26 15.83 -14.79
C GLY A 123 -19.31 15.71 -13.26
N LYS A 124 -18.77 14.62 -12.69
CA LYS A 124 -18.64 14.39 -11.26
C LYS A 124 -17.34 13.66 -10.94
N PRO A 125 -16.82 13.73 -9.69
CA PRO A 125 -15.67 12.95 -9.28
C PRO A 125 -15.93 11.45 -9.46
N ALA A 126 -14.97 10.75 -10.06
CA ALA A 126 -15.01 9.30 -10.22
C ALA A 126 -13.71 8.67 -9.68
N TYR A 127 -13.82 7.42 -9.27
CA TYR A 127 -12.75 6.64 -8.68
C TYR A 127 -12.63 5.29 -9.37
N VAL A 128 -11.42 4.78 -9.50
CA VAL A 128 -11.20 3.41 -9.97
C VAL A 128 -11.68 2.43 -8.90
N LEU A 129 -12.73 1.68 -9.23
CA LEU A 129 -13.32 0.68 -8.34
C LEU A 129 -12.72 -0.71 -8.54
N LYS A 130 -12.49 -1.08 -9.79
CA LYS A 130 -12.01 -2.41 -10.17
C LYS A 130 -11.22 -2.34 -11.46
N ILE A 131 -10.21 -3.18 -11.58
CA ILE A 131 -9.41 -3.37 -12.78
C ILE A 131 -9.60 -4.82 -13.25
N ASN A 132 -9.88 -5.01 -14.52
CA ASN A 132 -9.97 -6.31 -15.15
C ASN A 132 -8.91 -6.43 -16.25
N PRO A 133 -7.77 -7.08 -15.96
CA PRO A 133 -6.70 -7.24 -16.95
C PRO A 133 -7.12 -8.02 -18.20
N GLN A 134 -7.93 -9.08 -18.05
CA GLN A 134 -8.33 -9.95 -19.16
C GLN A 134 -9.19 -9.23 -20.18
N LYS A 135 -10.01 -8.27 -19.74
CA LYS A 135 -10.88 -7.47 -20.60
C LYS A 135 -10.30 -6.11 -20.94
N ASN A 136 -9.12 -5.78 -20.39
CA ASN A 136 -8.53 -4.45 -20.43
C ASN A 136 -9.55 -3.35 -20.11
N THR A 137 -10.26 -3.52 -18.97
CA THR A 137 -11.26 -2.55 -18.51
C THR A 137 -10.95 -2.05 -17.11
N VAL A 138 -11.23 -0.77 -16.91
CA VAL A 138 -11.12 -0.07 -15.62
C VAL A 138 -12.51 0.43 -15.24
N MET A 139 -13.08 -0.13 -14.16
CA MET A 139 -14.41 0.27 -13.68
C MET A 139 -14.30 1.54 -12.84
N LEU A 140 -15.13 2.52 -13.18
CA LEU A 140 -15.25 3.79 -12.45
C LEU A 140 -16.57 3.88 -11.69
N GLY A 141 -16.54 4.54 -10.55
CA GLY A 141 -17.72 4.82 -9.75
C GLY A 141 -17.48 5.82 -8.63
N ASP A 142 -18.41 5.89 -7.69
CA ASP A 142 -18.38 6.84 -6.59
C ASP A 142 -17.51 6.35 -5.41
N ALA A 143 -17.03 7.26 -4.57
CA ALA A 143 -16.15 6.94 -3.42
C ALA A 143 -16.80 5.96 -2.43
N GLU A 144 -18.12 6.01 -2.26
CA GLU A 144 -18.85 5.11 -1.36
C GLU A 144 -18.73 3.64 -1.78
N GLN A 145 -18.66 3.37 -3.08
CA GLN A 145 -18.52 2.02 -3.64
C GLN A 145 -17.13 1.38 -3.40
N LEU A 146 -16.16 2.18 -2.94
CA LEU A 146 -14.84 1.69 -2.53
C LEU A 146 -14.81 1.16 -1.10
N LYS A 147 -15.87 1.43 -0.31
CA LYS A 147 -15.94 1.03 1.09
C LYS A 147 -16.30 -0.45 1.22
N THR A 148 -15.60 -1.13 2.09
CA THR A 148 -15.89 -2.52 2.46
C THR A 148 -15.67 -2.76 3.94
N GLY A 149 -16.44 -3.65 4.53
CA GLY A 149 -16.31 -4.08 5.92
C GLY A 149 -15.30 -5.21 6.14
N TYR A 150 -14.76 -5.79 5.08
CA TYR A 150 -13.85 -6.93 5.18
C TYR A 150 -12.84 -7.00 4.04
N MET A 151 -11.78 -7.79 4.24
CA MET A 151 -10.87 -8.23 3.18
C MET A 151 -10.46 -9.68 3.40
N LEU A 152 -9.98 -10.32 2.34
CA LEU A 152 -9.28 -11.60 2.39
C LEU A 152 -7.77 -11.36 2.27
N ALA A 153 -6.98 -12.05 3.09
CA ALA A 153 -5.53 -12.04 3.00
C ALA A 153 -5.02 -13.47 2.80
N GLU A 154 -3.96 -13.60 2.02
CA GLU A 154 -3.30 -14.86 1.69
C GLU A 154 -1.79 -14.71 1.90
N HIS A 155 -1.10 -15.83 2.05
CA HIS A 155 0.36 -15.86 2.18
C HIS A 155 0.89 -15.00 3.33
N GLU A 156 0.20 -15.04 4.46
CA GLU A 156 0.53 -14.30 5.66
C GLU A 156 1.90 -14.73 6.23
N ASN A 157 2.57 -13.81 6.90
CA ASN A 157 3.78 -14.05 7.67
C ASN A 157 3.51 -13.70 9.14
N LEU A 158 3.04 -14.67 9.92
CA LEU A 158 2.73 -14.49 11.33
C LEU A 158 3.95 -14.80 12.20
N VAL A 159 4.30 -13.91 13.12
CA VAL A 159 5.39 -14.11 14.08
C VAL A 159 5.03 -15.21 15.08
N ASP A 160 3.83 -15.17 15.59
CA ASP A 160 3.23 -16.17 16.49
C ASP A 160 1.76 -16.33 16.16
N GLU A 161 1.37 -17.49 15.66
CA GLU A 161 0.00 -17.73 15.22
C GLU A 161 -0.96 -17.81 16.42
N GLY A 162 -0.56 -18.45 17.53
CA GLY A 162 -1.37 -18.55 18.72
C GLY A 162 -1.67 -17.17 19.32
N GLU A 163 -0.61 -16.38 19.56
CA GLU A 163 -0.75 -15.02 20.08
C GLU A 163 -1.57 -14.12 19.14
N PHE A 164 -1.41 -14.28 17.83
CA PHE A 164 -2.15 -13.51 16.85
C PHE A 164 -3.66 -13.74 16.93
N PHE A 165 -4.11 -15.01 16.97
CA PHE A 165 -5.53 -15.31 17.02
C PHE A 165 -6.16 -15.13 18.41
N GLU A 166 -5.37 -15.14 19.48
CA GLU A 166 -5.83 -14.85 20.84
C GLU A 166 -5.93 -13.36 21.16
N SER A 167 -5.27 -12.51 20.34
CA SER A 167 -5.24 -11.06 20.53
C SER A 167 -6.62 -10.44 20.30
N LYS A 168 -7.05 -9.60 21.27
CA LYS A 168 -8.30 -8.83 21.18
C LYS A 168 -8.10 -7.39 20.63
N GLU A 169 -6.86 -7.01 20.37
CA GLU A 169 -6.50 -5.64 19.99
C GLU A 169 -5.77 -5.61 18.64
N LEU A 170 -6.28 -6.39 17.68
CA LEU A 170 -5.70 -6.40 16.34
C LEU A 170 -6.09 -5.12 15.59
N THR A 171 -5.11 -4.59 14.88
CA THR A 171 -5.33 -3.51 13.91
C THR A 171 -4.70 -3.87 12.57
N VAL A 172 -5.26 -3.35 11.50
CA VAL A 172 -4.73 -3.54 10.15
C VAL A 172 -4.47 -2.21 9.47
N ARG A 173 -3.37 -2.12 8.74
CA ARG A 173 -3.08 -1.04 7.79
C ARG A 173 -3.18 -1.59 6.38
N ILE A 174 -4.13 -1.10 5.61
CA ILE A 174 -4.35 -1.52 4.22
C ILE A 174 -3.40 -0.86 3.21
N ARG A 175 -2.70 0.19 3.61
CA ARG A 175 -1.67 0.92 2.84
C ARG A 175 -0.65 1.57 3.78
N TYR A 176 0.53 1.83 3.27
CA TYR A 176 1.65 2.41 4.04
C TYR A 176 1.25 3.61 4.90
N ARG A 177 0.51 4.58 4.38
CA ARG A 177 0.12 5.79 5.12
C ARG A 177 -1.31 5.76 5.66
N SER A 178 -2.00 4.61 5.60
CA SER A 178 -3.33 4.50 6.18
C SER A 178 -3.26 4.46 7.70
N LYS A 179 -4.28 5.01 8.35
CA LYS A 179 -4.45 4.82 9.80
C LYS A 179 -4.73 3.35 10.09
N PRO A 180 -4.23 2.82 11.21
CA PRO A 180 -4.62 1.50 11.68
C PRO A 180 -6.13 1.44 11.90
N ILE A 181 -6.76 0.35 11.44
CA ILE A 181 -8.19 0.10 11.61
C ILE A 181 -8.33 -1.09 12.55
N PRO A 182 -9.03 -0.98 13.68
CA PRO A 182 -9.35 -2.13 14.53
C PRO A 182 -10.10 -3.20 13.74
N CYS A 183 -9.71 -4.46 13.93
CA CYS A 183 -10.27 -5.57 13.16
C CYS A 183 -10.30 -6.87 13.96
N ASP A 184 -11.16 -7.77 13.53
CA ASP A 184 -11.18 -9.17 13.94
C ASP A 184 -10.67 -10.02 12.77
N VAL A 185 -9.91 -11.07 13.09
CA VAL A 185 -9.33 -11.95 12.07
C VAL A 185 -9.67 -13.39 12.38
N LYS A 186 -10.07 -14.14 11.35
CA LYS A 186 -10.26 -15.58 11.45
C LYS A 186 -9.71 -16.30 10.23
N ARG A 187 -9.20 -17.51 10.45
CA ARG A 187 -8.80 -18.40 9.37
C ARG A 187 -10.02 -19.10 8.77
N LEU A 188 -10.13 -19.10 7.46
CA LEU A 188 -11.15 -19.82 6.70
C LEU A 188 -10.69 -21.28 6.45
N GLU A 189 -11.62 -22.13 6.02
CA GLU A 189 -11.36 -23.53 5.70
C GLU A 189 -10.36 -23.70 4.54
N ASP A 190 -10.30 -22.74 3.63
CA ASP A 190 -9.36 -22.71 2.50
C ASP A 190 -7.97 -22.14 2.87
N GLY A 191 -7.73 -21.86 4.16
CA GLY A 191 -6.47 -21.34 4.68
C GLY A 191 -6.33 -19.82 4.63
N ARG A 192 -7.17 -19.09 3.93
CA ARG A 192 -7.13 -17.62 3.87
C ARG A 192 -7.56 -16.99 5.19
N LEU A 193 -7.10 -15.77 5.42
CA LEU A 193 -7.55 -14.97 6.55
C LEU A 193 -8.69 -14.05 6.11
N LEU A 194 -9.82 -14.12 6.80
CA LEU A 194 -10.88 -13.13 6.71
C LEU A 194 -10.61 -12.06 7.79
N VAL A 195 -10.35 -10.85 7.34
CA VAL A 195 -10.17 -9.67 8.19
C VAL A 195 -11.46 -8.86 8.15
N HIS A 196 -12.14 -8.75 9.26
CA HIS A 196 -13.37 -7.96 9.42
C HIS A 196 -13.04 -6.63 10.11
N PHE A 197 -13.30 -5.52 9.46
CA PHE A 197 -13.01 -4.18 9.97
C PHE A 197 -14.10 -3.69 10.91
N GLN A 198 -13.74 -3.06 12.03
CA GLN A 198 -14.72 -2.40 12.91
C GLN A 198 -15.27 -1.11 12.29
N THR A 199 -14.52 -0.49 11.38
CA THR A 199 -14.99 0.64 10.54
C THR A 199 -14.62 0.37 9.09
N ALA A 200 -15.53 0.64 8.17
CA ALA A 200 -15.33 0.34 6.76
C ALA A 200 -14.02 0.94 6.22
N ALA A 201 -13.23 0.11 5.59
CA ALA A 201 -12.03 0.51 4.86
C ALA A 201 -12.36 0.91 3.42
N SER A 202 -11.55 1.77 2.82
CA SER A 202 -11.78 2.25 1.45
C SER A 202 -10.59 1.95 0.55
N ALA A 203 -10.88 1.56 -0.69
CA ALA A 203 -9.89 1.39 -1.74
C ALA A 203 -8.82 0.33 -1.40
N ILE A 204 -9.22 -0.82 -0.90
CA ILE A 204 -8.35 -1.98 -0.72
C ILE A 204 -7.91 -2.44 -2.11
N ALA A 205 -6.60 -2.47 -2.33
CA ALA A 205 -6.00 -2.97 -3.56
C ALA A 205 -5.33 -4.31 -3.29
N PRO A 206 -5.39 -5.25 -4.24
CA PRO A 206 -4.52 -6.42 -4.21
C PRO A 206 -3.05 -6.00 -4.15
N GLY A 207 -2.25 -6.66 -3.38
CA GLY A 207 -0.83 -6.33 -3.15
C GLY A 207 0.01 -7.57 -2.97
#